data_89c3249c68fd998174486d44e322cb0d
#
_entry.id   89c3249c68fd998174486d44e322cb0d
#
_cell.length_a   1.000
_cell.length_b   1.000
_cell.length_c   1.000
_cell.angle_alpha   90.00
_cell.angle_beta   90.00
_cell.angle_gamma   90.00
#
_symmetry.space_group_name_H-M   'P 1'
#
loop_
_entity.id
_entity.type
_entity.pdbx_description
1 polymer ?
#
loop_
_entity_poly.entity_id
_entity_poly.type
_entity_poly.pdbx_seq_one_letter_code
_entity_poly.pdbx_strand_id
1 'polypeptide(L)'
;SKQSAQPSMPFLVLADLYLEDKKAHCKLITYETKKNRIDTWILPYFDRKPLNSIDAKDIRKWQSDLKEATGQTGKPLFPGYMQNLVTELSSIFNFAIRFYGLSVNPCVIAGNAVGKKQKSFSFWTKDEFDRFIQTFEKDDPYYTAFLILYFCGLRIGELEALTVSDIDMEQHTLSVNKTYHLINGKGITTTPKTAKANRVILLPDFLADRIREYESHIYHPLPDTRLFLLSHSSYARTLETHTKTAGIKRIRLHDIRHSNASLLIDMGFSALLVSERLGHESVSTTLNIYSHLFPSKQSDVTDKLQQLCKGNSYF
;
A
#
# COMPACT_ATOMS: atom_id res chain seq x y z
N SER A 1 21.46 -43.41 -9.19
CA SER A 1 20.56 -42.27 -8.93
C SER A 1 19.61 -42.68 -7.82
N LYS A 2 19.87 -42.19 -6.58
CA LYS A 2 18.92 -42.32 -5.47
C LYS A 2 17.70 -41.42 -5.81
N GLN A 3 16.58 -42.01 -6.20
CA GLN A 3 15.30 -41.36 -6.08
C GLN A 3 15.07 -41.09 -4.60
N SER A 4 15.26 -39.84 -4.15
CA SER A 4 14.84 -39.44 -2.82
C SER A 4 13.32 -39.57 -2.77
N ALA A 5 12.81 -40.41 -1.87
CA ALA A 5 11.38 -40.55 -1.64
C ALA A 5 10.79 -39.15 -1.38
N GLN A 6 9.77 -38.82 -2.12
CA GLN A 6 9.07 -37.53 -1.91
C GLN A 6 8.47 -37.48 -0.49
N PRO A 7 8.50 -36.33 0.18
CA PRO A 7 8.00 -36.22 1.54
C PRO A 7 6.49 -36.55 1.61
N SER A 8 6.14 -37.50 2.48
CA SER A 8 4.76 -37.97 2.68
C SER A 8 4.03 -37.25 3.82
N MET A 9 4.65 -36.19 4.41
CA MET A 9 4.00 -35.46 5.50
C MET A 9 2.70 -34.79 5.06
N PRO A 10 1.68 -34.65 5.93
CA PRO A 10 0.49 -33.89 5.67
C PRO A 10 0.80 -32.42 5.36
N PHE A 11 0.04 -31.81 4.46
CA PHE A 11 0.24 -30.38 4.12
C PHE A 11 0.08 -29.45 5.33
N LEU A 12 -0.80 -29.78 6.27
CA LEU A 12 -0.94 -29.05 7.56
C LEU A 12 0.42 -28.92 8.27
N VAL A 13 1.15 -30.02 8.40
CA VAL A 13 2.45 -30.01 9.10
C VAL A 13 3.46 -29.09 8.37
N LEU A 14 3.48 -29.13 7.03
CA LEU A 14 4.31 -28.23 6.23
C LEU A 14 3.91 -26.76 6.42
N ALA A 15 2.60 -26.49 6.47
CA ALA A 15 2.09 -25.13 6.67
C ALA A 15 2.47 -24.57 8.04
N ASP A 16 2.40 -25.38 9.09
CA ASP A 16 2.83 -25.01 10.45
C ASP A 16 4.33 -24.70 10.49
N LEU A 17 5.17 -25.57 9.93
CA LEU A 17 6.61 -25.35 9.84
C LEU A 17 6.96 -24.07 9.04
N TYR A 18 6.24 -23.82 7.95
CA TYR A 18 6.37 -22.58 7.19
C TYR A 18 5.98 -21.35 8.02
N LEU A 19 4.89 -21.43 8.77
CA LEU A 19 4.44 -20.34 9.64
C LEU A 19 5.41 -20.09 10.80
N GLU A 20 6.00 -21.11 11.38
CA GLU A 20 7.06 -20.96 12.40
C GLU A 20 8.28 -20.23 11.83
N ASP A 21 8.75 -20.63 10.64
CA ASP A 21 9.84 -19.91 9.95
C ASP A 21 9.46 -18.44 9.69
N LYS A 22 8.24 -18.17 9.23
CA LYS A 22 7.79 -16.78 8.96
C LYS A 22 7.64 -15.97 10.23
N LYS A 23 7.23 -16.57 11.34
CA LYS A 23 7.14 -15.89 12.64
C LYS A 23 8.51 -15.40 13.11
N ALA A 24 9.56 -16.17 12.88
CA ALA A 24 10.92 -15.80 13.23
C ALA A 24 11.54 -14.71 12.31
N HIS A 25 11.14 -14.67 11.02
CA HIS A 25 11.83 -13.88 10.01
C HIS A 25 11.01 -12.74 9.39
N CYS A 26 9.73 -12.62 9.74
CA CYS A 26 8.85 -11.58 9.19
C CYS A 26 8.37 -10.61 10.28
N LYS A 27 8.02 -9.38 9.87
CA LYS A 27 7.27 -8.46 10.74
C LYS A 27 5.93 -9.08 11.09
N LEU A 28 5.46 -8.84 12.32
CA LEU A 28 4.20 -9.37 12.86
C LEU A 28 3.02 -9.24 11.88
N ILE A 29 2.84 -8.08 11.27
CA ILE A 29 1.76 -7.84 10.28
C ILE A 29 1.85 -8.78 9.09
N THR A 30 3.05 -9.01 8.58
CA THR A 30 3.27 -9.93 7.44
C THR A 30 2.94 -11.35 7.84
N TYR A 31 3.37 -11.77 9.05
CA TYR A 31 3.05 -13.07 9.61
C TYR A 31 1.54 -13.27 9.77
N GLU A 32 0.84 -12.34 10.43
CA GLU A 32 -0.61 -12.42 10.63
C GLU A 32 -1.40 -12.45 9.32
N THR A 33 -0.96 -11.67 8.34
CA THR A 33 -1.57 -11.68 7.00
C THR A 33 -1.40 -13.04 6.31
N LYS A 34 -0.20 -13.62 6.40
CA LYS A 34 0.08 -14.96 5.84
C LYS A 34 -0.72 -16.03 6.55
N LYS A 35 -0.70 -16.01 7.89
CA LYS A 35 -1.44 -16.95 8.71
C LYS A 35 -2.94 -16.91 8.38
N ASN A 36 -3.54 -15.74 8.33
CA ASN A 36 -4.96 -15.60 7.99
C ASN A 36 -5.29 -16.17 6.60
N ARG A 37 -4.44 -15.91 5.58
CA ARG A 37 -4.63 -16.47 4.24
C ARG A 37 -4.54 -17.99 4.22
N ILE A 38 -3.58 -18.55 4.95
CA ILE A 38 -3.35 -19.99 5.04
C ILE A 38 -4.53 -20.66 5.75
N ASP A 39 -4.89 -20.17 6.92
CA ASP A 39 -5.97 -20.75 7.74
C ASP A 39 -7.33 -20.66 7.06
N THR A 40 -7.61 -19.53 6.39
CA THR A 40 -8.95 -19.30 5.81
C THR A 40 -9.14 -19.93 4.44
N TRP A 41 -8.08 -19.96 3.59
CA TRP A 41 -8.26 -20.26 2.16
C TRP A 41 -7.43 -21.45 1.64
N ILE A 42 -6.38 -21.85 2.34
CA ILE A 42 -5.46 -22.89 1.89
C ILE A 42 -5.67 -24.17 2.67
N LEU A 43 -5.59 -24.12 4.00
CA LEU A 43 -5.75 -25.29 4.85
C LEU A 43 -7.09 -26.02 4.67
N PRO A 44 -8.25 -25.34 4.57
CA PRO A 44 -9.51 -26.06 4.40
C PRO A 44 -9.55 -26.96 3.18
N TYR A 45 -8.66 -26.73 2.20
CA TYR A 45 -8.60 -27.52 0.97
C TYR A 45 -7.48 -28.58 0.97
N PHE A 46 -6.36 -28.31 1.61
CA PHE A 46 -5.15 -29.13 1.50
C PHE A 46 -4.71 -29.83 2.81
N ASP A 47 -5.26 -29.47 3.97
CA ASP A 47 -4.75 -29.83 5.31
C ASP A 47 -4.34 -31.32 5.47
N ARG A 48 -5.21 -32.24 5.05
CA ARG A 48 -5.05 -33.68 5.20
C ARG A 48 -4.32 -34.36 4.05
N LYS A 49 -4.08 -33.65 2.94
CA LYS A 49 -3.44 -34.26 1.78
C LYS A 49 -1.95 -34.49 2.06
N PRO A 50 -1.42 -35.69 1.78
CA PRO A 50 0.01 -35.90 1.78
C PRO A 50 0.69 -34.99 0.75
N LEU A 51 1.81 -34.38 1.10
CA LEU A 51 2.52 -33.41 0.28
C LEU A 51 2.84 -33.94 -1.13
N ASN A 52 3.27 -35.22 -1.19
CA ASN A 52 3.59 -35.91 -2.45
C ASN A 52 2.39 -36.27 -3.32
N SER A 53 1.17 -36.14 -2.81
CA SER A 53 -0.06 -36.41 -3.57
C SER A 53 -0.70 -35.14 -4.17
N ILE A 54 -0.22 -33.97 -3.78
CA ILE A 54 -0.78 -32.69 -4.30
C ILE A 54 -0.15 -32.40 -5.67
N ASP A 55 -0.98 -32.46 -6.69
CA ASP A 55 -0.55 -32.25 -8.07
C ASP A 55 -1.11 -30.95 -8.67
N ALA A 56 -0.75 -30.68 -9.93
CA ALA A 56 -1.21 -29.48 -10.65
C ALA A 56 -2.74 -29.45 -10.88
N LYS A 57 -3.41 -30.63 -10.90
CA LYS A 57 -4.86 -30.70 -11.05
C LYS A 57 -5.57 -30.25 -9.78
N ASP A 58 -5.04 -30.62 -8.61
CA ASP A 58 -5.52 -30.15 -7.32
C ASP A 58 -5.42 -28.62 -7.23
N ILE A 59 -4.29 -28.06 -7.63
CA ILE A 59 -4.09 -26.60 -7.64
C ILE A 59 -5.09 -25.91 -8.58
N ARG A 60 -5.29 -26.45 -9.78
CA ARG A 60 -6.25 -25.90 -10.75
C ARG A 60 -7.68 -25.95 -10.24
N LYS A 61 -8.06 -27.04 -9.60
CA LYS A 61 -9.38 -27.18 -8.99
C LYS A 61 -9.57 -26.15 -7.89
N TRP A 62 -8.62 -26.03 -6.96
CA TRP A 62 -8.66 -25.01 -5.92
C TRP A 62 -8.74 -23.57 -6.48
N GLN A 63 -7.98 -23.25 -7.53
CA GLN A 63 -8.06 -21.95 -8.19
C GLN A 63 -9.45 -21.70 -8.82
N SER A 64 -10.11 -22.74 -9.33
CA SER A 64 -11.46 -22.64 -9.85
C SER A 64 -12.48 -22.40 -8.73
N ASP A 65 -12.35 -23.13 -7.62
CA ASP A 65 -13.24 -22.99 -6.46
C ASP A 65 -13.09 -21.58 -5.82
N LEU A 66 -11.88 -20.99 -5.84
CA LEU A 66 -11.66 -19.61 -5.39
C LEU A 66 -12.43 -18.56 -6.20
N LYS A 67 -12.71 -18.80 -7.49
CA LYS A 67 -13.48 -17.87 -8.33
C LYS A 67 -14.95 -17.80 -7.94
N GLU A 68 -15.48 -18.92 -7.44
CA GLU A 68 -16.86 -19.03 -6.97
C GLU A 68 -17.01 -18.67 -5.48
N ALA A 69 -15.88 -18.54 -4.79
CA ALA A 69 -15.85 -18.24 -3.35
C ALA A 69 -16.23 -16.81 -3.06
N THR A 70 -16.91 -16.61 -1.95
CA THR A 70 -17.26 -15.29 -1.41
C THR A 70 -16.46 -14.99 -0.15
N GLY A 71 -16.04 -13.73 -0.01
CA GLY A 71 -15.40 -13.26 1.21
C GLY A 71 -16.38 -13.10 2.38
N GLN A 72 -15.89 -12.70 3.53
CA GLN A 72 -16.69 -12.46 4.75
C GLN A 72 -17.85 -11.46 4.55
N THR A 73 -17.78 -10.60 3.55
CA THR A 73 -18.83 -9.64 3.20
C THR A 73 -19.86 -10.19 2.22
N GLY A 74 -19.80 -11.48 1.88
CA GLY A 74 -20.67 -12.10 0.88
C GLY A 74 -20.38 -11.70 -0.58
N LYS A 75 -19.32 -10.94 -0.82
CA LYS A 75 -18.90 -10.52 -2.18
C LYS A 75 -17.86 -11.48 -2.75
N PRO A 76 -17.84 -11.69 -4.09
CA PRO A 76 -16.79 -12.48 -4.73
C PRO A 76 -15.39 -11.97 -4.41
N LEU A 77 -14.42 -12.89 -4.39
CA LEU A 77 -13.02 -12.54 -4.18
C LEU A 77 -12.47 -11.72 -5.35
N PHE A 78 -11.75 -10.65 -5.03
CA PHE A 78 -11.07 -9.86 -6.06
C PHE A 78 -9.93 -10.66 -6.72
N PRO A 79 -9.72 -10.55 -8.05
CA PRO A 79 -8.64 -11.25 -8.75
C PRO A 79 -7.25 -11.03 -8.14
N GLY A 80 -6.95 -9.80 -7.69
CA GLY A 80 -5.69 -9.49 -7.01
C GLY A 80 -5.53 -10.18 -5.65
N TYR A 81 -6.62 -10.44 -4.92
CA TYR A 81 -6.56 -11.21 -3.68
C TYR A 81 -6.35 -12.70 -3.95
N MET A 82 -7.06 -13.26 -4.92
CA MET A 82 -6.86 -14.65 -5.37
C MET A 82 -5.42 -14.88 -5.84
N GLN A 83 -4.82 -13.90 -6.57
CA GLN A 83 -3.42 -13.95 -6.96
C GLN A 83 -2.48 -14.01 -5.74
N ASN A 84 -2.79 -13.26 -4.68
CA ASN A 84 -2.00 -13.32 -3.44
C ASN A 84 -2.11 -14.69 -2.76
N LEU A 85 -3.28 -15.35 -2.79
CA LEU A 85 -3.46 -16.70 -2.26
C LEU A 85 -2.64 -17.73 -3.04
N VAL A 86 -2.65 -17.66 -4.37
CA VAL A 86 -1.84 -18.52 -5.24
C VAL A 86 -0.34 -18.32 -4.98
N THR A 87 0.08 -17.08 -4.80
CA THR A 87 1.47 -16.74 -4.48
C THR A 87 1.87 -17.28 -3.10
N GLU A 88 0.98 -17.21 -2.11
CA GLU A 88 1.20 -17.74 -0.77
C GLU A 88 1.35 -19.26 -0.80
N LEU A 89 0.44 -19.97 -1.46
CA LEU A 89 0.53 -21.42 -1.63
C LEU A 89 1.82 -21.85 -2.34
N SER A 90 2.18 -21.14 -3.42
CA SER A 90 3.45 -21.37 -4.13
C SER A 90 4.67 -21.15 -3.23
N SER A 91 4.60 -20.18 -2.32
CA SER A 91 5.70 -19.93 -1.35
C SER A 91 5.86 -21.06 -0.35
N ILE A 92 4.77 -21.70 0.08
CA ILE A 92 4.81 -22.90 0.95
C ILE A 92 5.46 -24.07 0.22
N PHE A 93 5.11 -24.33 -1.04
CA PHE A 93 5.75 -25.39 -1.82
C PHE A 93 7.23 -25.10 -2.12
N ASN A 94 7.60 -23.85 -2.38
CA ASN A 94 9.02 -23.49 -2.52
C ASN A 94 9.81 -23.69 -1.23
N PHE A 95 9.20 -23.48 -0.07
CA PHE A 95 9.77 -23.79 1.23
C PHE A 95 9.98 -25.32 1.38
N ALA A 96 9.01 -26.13 0.93
CA ALA A 96 9.15 -27.59 0.92
C ALA A 96 10.27 -28.06 -0.01
N ILE A 97 10.44 -27.46 -1.18
CA ILE A 97 11.56 -27.76 -2.09
C ILE A 97 12.90 -27.47 -1.39
N ARG A 98 13.00 -26.30 -0.76
CA ARG A 98 14.26 -25.85 -0.16
C ARG A 98 14.67 -26.67 1.06
N PHE A 99 13.73 -27.08 1.90
CA PHE A 99 14.04 -27.63 3.23
C PHE A 99 13.57 -29.07 3.44
N TYR A 100 12.63 -29.57 2.64
CA TYR A 100 12.00 -30.88 2.86
C TYR A 100 12.06 -31.82 1.66
N GLY A 101 12.86 -31.51 0.65
CA GLY A 101 13.17 -32.43 -0.46
C GLY A 101 12.04 -32.65 -1.47
N LEU A 102 11.04 -31.76 -1.50
CA LEU A 102 10.05 -31.78 -2.59
C LEU A 102 10.75 -31.44 -3.90
N SER A 103 10.51 -32.21 -4.95
CA SER A 103 11.23 -32.03 -6.23
C SER A 103 10.68 -30.90 -7.08
N VAL A 104 9.38 -30.65 -7.04
CA VAL A 104 8.71 -29.70 -7.94
C VAL A 104 7.58 -28.97 -7.23
N ASN A 105 7.42 -27.69 -7.54
CA ASN A 105 6.29 -26.90 -7.05
C ASN A 105 5.07 -27.09 -7.96
N PRO A 106 3.98 -27.73 -7.49
CA PRO A 106 2.80 -27.97 -8.31
C PRO A 106 2.08 -26.68 -8.75
N CYS A 107 2.24 -25.57 -8.02
CA CYS A 107 1.68 -24.29 -8.43
C CYS A 107 2.35 -23.73 -9.70
N VAL A 108 3.66 -24.00 -9.89
CA VAL A 108 4.37 -23.57 -11.10
C VAL A 108 3.86 -24.33 -12.31
N ILE A 109 3.67 -25.64 -12.17
CA ILE A 109 3.12 -26.50 -13.25
C ILE A 109 1.68 -26.10 -13.57
N ALA A 110 0.86 -25.88 -12.54
CA ALA A 110 -0.54 -25.46 -12.72
C ALA A 110 -0.64 -24.09 -13.39
N GLY A 111 0.31 -23.20 -13.16
CA GLY A 111 0.23 -21.81 -13.59
C GLY A 111 -0.89 -21.03 -12.89
N ASN A 112 -1.12 -19.80 -13.33
CA ASN A 112 -2.11 -18.92 -12.74
C ASN A 112 -3.39 -18.87 -13.57
N ALA A 113 -4.50 -19.40 -13.03
CA ALA A 113 -5.82 -19.37 -13.65
C ALA A 113 -6.72 -18.23 -13.15
N VAL A 114 -6.34 -17.52 -12.09
CA VAL A 114 -7.21 -16.48 -11.49
C VAL A 114 -7.14 -15.12 -12.20
N GLY A 115 -6.35 -15.01 -13.26
CA GLY A 115 -6.24 -13.81 -14.08
C GLY A 115 -5.25 -12.80 -13.54
N LYS A 116 -4.84 -11.86 -14.41
CA LYS A 116 -4.02 -10.70 -14.02
C LYS A 116 -4.92 -9.50 -13.81
N LYS A 117 -4.73 -8.80 -12.70
CA LYS A 117 -5.37 -7.50 -12.51
C LYS A 117 -4.68 -6.47 -13.40
N GLN A 118 -5.44 -5.78 -14.25
CA GLN A 118 -4.97 -4.51 -14.81
C GLN A 118 -4.81 -3.49 -13.68
N LYS A 119 -3.62 -2.93 -13.56
CA LYS A 119 -3.35 -1.83 -12.62
C LYS A 119 -3.91 -0.55 -13.27
N SER A 120 -5.11 -0.16 -12.91
CA SER A 120 -5.59 1.19 -13.19
C SER A 120 -5.29 2.06 -11.97
N PHE A 121 -4.58 3.15 -12.21
CA PHE A 121 -4.38 4.19 -11.21
C PHE A 121 -5.47 5.25 -11.43
N SER A 122 -6.23 5.53 -10.38
CA SER A 122 -7.19 6.63 -10.38
C SER A 122 -6.72 7.64 -9.34
N PHE A 123 -6.69 8.90 -9.70
CA PHE A 123 -6.30 9.99 -8.82
C PHE A 123 -7.19 11.20 -9.09
N TRP A 124 -7.33 12.07 -8.12
CA TRP A 124 -8.05 13.32 -8.26
C TRP A 124 -7.14 14.44 -8.76
N THR A 125 -7.71 15.31 -9.58
CA THR A 125 -7.13 16.62 -9.87
C THR A 125 -7.30 17.53 -8.64
N LYS A 126 -6.65 18.71 -8.66
CA LYS A 126 -6.81 19.71 -7.60
C LYS A 126 -8.27 20.14 -7.47
N ASP A 127 -8.97 20.39 -8.59
CA ASP A 127 -10.39 20.80 -8.60
C ASP A 127 -11.31 19.71 -8.03
N GLU A 128 -11.02 18.42 -8.33
CA GLU A 128 -11.79 17.31 -7.74
C GLU A 128 -11.56 17.23 -6.22
N PHE A 129 -10.32 17.43 -5.76
CA PHE A 129 -10.04 17.47 -4.33
C PHE A 129 -10.71 18.69 -3.65
N ASP A 130 -10.72 19.86 -4.29
CA ASP A 130 -11.36 21.04 -3.73
C ASP A 130 -12.87 20.84 -3.57
N ARG A 131 -13.53 20.25 -4.56
CA ARG A 131 -14.94 19.87 -4.43
C ARG A 131 -15.20 18.86 -3.32
N PHE A 132 -14.28 17.91 -3.13
CA PHE A 132 -14.38 16.93 -2.05
C PHE A 132 -14.26 17.60 -0.69
N ILE A 133 -13.21 18.39 -0.47
CA ILE A 133 -12.90 18.95 0.84
C ILE A 133 -13.95 20.00 1.27
N GLN A 134 -14.59 20.70 0.32
CA GLN A 134 -15.68 21.63 0.58
C GLN A 134 -16.96 20.98 1.11
N THR A 135 -17.09 19.67 1.04
CA THR A 135 -18.24 18.95 1.59
C THR A 135 -18.16 18.71 3.09
N PHE A 136 -17.05 19.07 3.73
CA PHE A 136 -16.84 18.92 5.17
C PHE A 136 -17.02 20.24 5.90
N GLU A 137 -17.51 20.17 7.13
CA GLU A 137 -17.37 21.26 8.08
C GLU A 137 -15.92 21.36 8.56
N LYS A 138 -15.43 22.56 8.85
CA LYS A 138 -14.01 22.78 9.18
C LYS A 138 -13.59 22.15 10.51
N ASP A 139 -14.51 21.99 11.45
CA ASP A 139 -14.28 21.35 12.75
C ASP A 139 -14.37 19.83 12.69
N ASP A 140 -14.79 19.25 11.57
CA ASP A 140 -14.78 17.81 11.36
C ASP A 140 -13.34 17.29 11.35
N PRO A 141 -12.99 16.29 12.19
CA PRO A 141 -11.64 15.70 12.23
C PRO A 141 -11.19 15.12 10.88
N TYR A 142 -12.11 14.67 10.05
CA TYR A 142 -11.80 14.20 8.70
C TYR A 142 -11.32 15.31 7.77
N TYR A 143 -11.81 16.55 7.95
CA TYR A 143 -11.37 17.69 7.15
C TYR A 143 -9.84 17.88 7.21
N THR A 144 -9.29 18.00 8.42
CA THR A 144 -7.83 18.17 8.63
C THR A 144 -7.07 16.91 8.18
N ALA A 145 -7.59 15.73 8.48
CA ALA A 145 -6.99 14.47 8.09
C ALA A 145 -6.84 14.33 6.55
N PHE A 146 -7.87 14.64 5.78
CA PHE A 146 -7.84 14.59 4.32
C PHE A 146 -6.95 15.68 3.71
N LEU A 147 -6.87 16.86 4.31
CA LEU A 147 -5.89 17.88 3.91
C LEU A 147 -4.45 17.36 4.05
N ILE A 148 -4.12 16.75 5.18
CA ILE A 148 -2.78 16.17 5.41
C ILE A 148 -2.52 15.03 4.41
N LEU A 149 -3.46 14.11 4.20
CA LEU A 149 -3.32 13.03 3.23
C LEU A 149 -3.04 13.56 1.82
N TYR A 150 -3.76 14.60 1.40
CA TYR A 150 -3.64 15.14 0.05
C TYR A 150 -2.37 15.97 -0.13
N PHE A 151 -2.07 16.93 0.76
CA PHE A 151 -0.95 17.84 0.59
C PHE A 151 0.41 17.27 1.06
N CYS A 152 0.40 16.31 1.99
CA CYS A 152 1.65 15.66 2.42
C CYS A 152 1.86 14.28 1.76
N GLY A 153 0.86 13.73 1.09
CA GLY A 153 0.98 12.43 0.42
C GLY A 153 1.22 11.26 1.36
N LEU A 154 0.70 11.32 2.60
CA LEU A 154 0.88 10.26 3.59
C LEU A 154 0.15 8.98 3.19
N ARG A 155 0.68 7.83 3.64
CA ARG A 155 -0.11 6.60 3.69
C ARG A 155 -1.10 6.71 4.86
N ILE A 156 -2.28 6.09 4.74
CA ILE A 156 -3.29 6.16 5.81
C ILE A 156 -2.75 5.69 7.16
N GLY A 157 -1.96 4.61 7.22
CA GLY A 157 -1.35 4.16 8.46
C GLY A 157 -0.25 5.10 9.01
N GLU A 158 0.37 5.94 8.17
CA GLU A 158 1.27 7.01 8.60
C GLU A 158 0.46 8.13 9.25
N LEU A 159 -0.67 8.55 8.65
CA LEU A 159 -1.60 9.51 9.24
C LEU A 159 -2.15 9.03 10.58
N GLU A 160 -2.65 7.78 10.63
CA GLU A 160 -3.20 7.19 11.87
C GLU A 160 -2.14 7.07 12.99
N ALA A 161 -0.85 7.07 12.65
CA ALA A 161 0.25 7.01 13.60
C ALA A 161 0.72 8.38 14.10
N LEU A 162 0.33 9.49 13.44
CA LEU A 162 0.80 10.83 13.81
C LEU A 162 0.45 11.17 15.26
N THR A 163 1.43 11.70 15.96
CA THR A 163 1.30 12.23 17.33
C THR A 163 1.62 13.72 17.34
N VAL A 164 1.27 14.39 18.42
CA VAL A 164 1.57 15.83 18.61
C VAL A 164 3.06 16.12 18.41
N SER A 165 3.94 15.27 18.93
CA SER A 165 5.40 15.45 18.79
C SER A 165 5.94 15.25 17.37
N ASP A 166 5.13 14.76 16.41
CA ASP A 166 5.55 14.65 15.03
C ASP A 166 5.40 15.97 14.25
N ILE A 167 4.72 16.96 14.84
CA ILE A 167 4.50 18.28 14.24
C ILE A 167 5.37 19.30 14.95
N ASP A 168 6.23 19.97 14.20
CA ASP A 168 6.95 21.14 14.67
C ASP A 168 6.30 22.39 14.10
N MET A 169 5.59 23.13 14.99
CA MET A 169 4.85 24.32 14.62
C MET A 169 5.73 25.56 14.42
N GLU A 170 6.98 25.56 14.91
CA GLU A 170 7.93 26.65 14.70
C GLU A 170 8.62 26.52 13.33
N GLN A 171 8.98 25.28 12.98
CA GLN A 171 9.65 24.98 11.71
C GLN A 171 8.66 24.63 10.58
N HIS A 172 7.37 24.59 10.85
CA HIS A 172 6.31 24.12 9.94
C HIS A 172 6.70 22.78 9.30
N THR A 173 7.01 21.77 10.12
CA THR A 173 7.39 20.46 9.64
C THR A 173 6.52 19.33 10.22
N LEU A 174 6.39 18.27 9.45
CA LEU A 174 5.73 17.03 9.84
C LEU A 174 6.69 15.86 9.66
N SER A 175 6.95 15.14 10.75
CA SER A 175 7.84 13.97 10.77
C SER A 175 7.05 12.69 10.54
N VAL A 176 7.43 11.91 9.52
CA VAL A 176 6.85 10.60 9.21
C VAL A 176 7.88 9.53 9.58
N ASN A 177 7.71 8.90 10.74
CA ASN A 177 8.68 7.96 11.31
C ASN A 177 8.03 6.67 11.84
N LYS A 178 6.71 6.52 11.70
CA LYS A 178 5.95 5.38 12.21
C LYS A 178 4.69 5.11 11.38
N THR A 179 4.14 3.93 11.56
CA THR A 179 2.90 3.49 10.90
C THR A 179 2.05 2.74 11.91
N TYR A 180 0.78 3.08 11.97
CA TYR A 180 -0.20 2.40 12.82
C TYR A 180 -0.92 1.29 12.05
N HIS A 181 -1.21 0.20 12.74
CA HIS A 181 -1.94 -0.94 12.22
C HIS A 181 -2.90 -1.49 13.29
N LEU A 182 -4.05 -1.92 12.86
CA LEU A 182 -4.98 -2.66 13.71
C LEU A 182 -4.84 -4.15 13.41
N ILE A 183 -4.36 -4.95 14.38
CA ILE A 183 -4.18 -6.39 14.25
C ILE A 183 -4.96 -7.08 15.36
N ASN A 184 -5.90 -7.94 15.00
CA ASN A 184 -6.75 -8.68 15.96
C ASN A 184 -7.39 -7.76 17.02
N GLY A 185 -7.88 -6.58 16.60
CA GLY A 185 -8.49 -5.58 17.46
C GLY A 185 -7.51 -4.76 18.31
N LYS A 186 -6.20 -5.02 18.23
CA LYS A 186 -5.15 -4.26 18.95
C LYS A 186 -4.42 -3.31 18.01
N GLY A 187 -4.31 -2.05 18.45
CA GLY A 187 -3.50 -1.04 17.74
C GLY A 187 -2.01 -1.27 17.96
N ILE A 188 -1.25 -1.36 16.90
CA ILE A 188 0.21 -1.55 16.94
C ILE A 188 0.87 -0.50 16.08
N THR A 189 1.76 0.29 16.69
CA THR A 189 2.61 1.24 15.96
C THR A 189 3.95 0.58 15.67
N THR A 190 4.39 0.66 14.43
CA THR A 190 5.65 0.08 13.97
C THR A 190 6.51 1.12 13.27
N THR A 191 7.82 0.93 13.28
CA THR A 191 8.75 1.71 12.45
C THR A 191 8.54 1.39 10.97
N PRO A 192 8.83 2.31 10.05
CA PRO A 192 8.76 2.08 8.62
C PRO A 192 9.62 0.89 8.18
N LYS A 193 9.30 0.35 7.00
CA LYS A 193 10.03 -0.82 6.45
C LYS A 193 11.42 -0.47 5.93
N THR A 194 11.63 0.78 5.52
CA THR A 194 12.88 1.25 4.91
C THR A 194 13.31 2.58 5.53
N ALA A 195 14.60 2.86 5.54
CA ALA A 195 15.14 4.12 6.06
C ALA A 195 14.57 5.34 5.32
N LYS A 196 14.37 5.26 4.01
CA LYS A 196 13.79 6.33 3.19
C LYS A 196 12.32 6.63 3.48
N ALA A 197 11.62 5.72 4.14
CA ALA A 197 10.25 5.99 4.58
C ALA A 197 10.21 6.95 5.78
N ASN A 198 11.31 7.05 6.55
CA ASN A 198 11.50 8.14 7.52
C ASN A 198 11.81 9.42 6.75
N ARG A 199 10.97 10.43 6.93
CA ARG A 199 11.09 11.69 6.22
C ARG A 199 10.46 12.83 7.01
N VAL A 200 10.95 14.04 6.77
CA VAL A 200 10.36 15.28 7.27
C VAL A 200 9.75 16.01 6.07
N ILE A 201 8.53 16.47 6.23
CA ILE A 201 7.76 17.16 5.20
C ILE A 201 7.57 18.59 5.65
N LEU A 202 8.02 19.58 4.85
CA LEU A 202 7.69 20.97 5.05
C LEU A 202 6.21 21.22 4.77
N LEU A 203 5.52 21.85 5.69
CA LEU A 203 4.11 22.20 5.62
C LEU A 203 3.96 23.63 5.08
N PRO A 204 3.05 23.87 4.13
CA PRO A 204 2.64 25.23 3.81
C PRO A 204 1.89 25.82 5.01
N ASP A 205 1.98 27.16 5.17
CA ASP A 205 1.45 27.88 6.34
C ASP A 205 -0.05 27.57 6.59
N PHE A 206 -0.87 27.57 5.57
CA PHE A 206 -2.30 27.25 5.70
C PHE A 206 -2.56 25.88 6.33
N LEU A 207 -1.69 24.89 6.05
CA LEU A 207 -1.84 23.55 6.57
C LEU A 207 -1.30 23.46 8.00
N ALA A 208 -0.21 24.15 8.31
CA ALA A 208 0.34 24.26 9.66
C ALA A 208 -0.70 24.96 10.59
N ASP A 209 -1.30 26.06 10.14
CA ASP A 209 -2.35 26.76 10.89
C ASP A 209 -3.57 25.89 11.11
N ARG A 210 -4.00 25.12 10.09
CA ARG A 210 -5.11 24.19 10.21
C ARG A 210 -4.82 23.07 11.22
N ILE A 211 -3.60 22.54 11.22
CA ILE A 211 -3.20 21.50 12.18
C ILE A 211 -3.18 22.09 13.60
N ARG A 212 -2.64 23.30 13.79
CA ARG A 212 -2.61 24.02 15.09
C ARG A 212 -4.03 24.23 15.62
N GLU A 213 -4.96 24.65 14.77
CA GLU A 213 -6.36 24.81 15.14
C GLU A 213 -6.98 23.47 15.56
N TYR A 214 -6.72 22.39 14.80
CA TYR A 214 -7.20 21.06 15.13
C TYR A 214 -6.63 20.55 16.48
N GLU A 215 -5.32 20.73 16.71
CA GLU A 215 -4.67 20.36 17.98
C GLU A 215 -5.25 21.08 19.18
N SER A 216 -5.64 22.35 19.02
CA SER A 216 -6.24 23.14 20.11
C SER A 216 -7.56 22.57 20.63
N HIS A 217 -8.23 21.73 19.85
CA HIS A 217 -9.45 21.03 20.26
C HIS A 217 -9.17 19.70 20.98
N ILE A 218 -7.93 19.24 21.03
CA ILE A 218 -7.56 18.02 21.75
C ILE A 218 -7.36 18.37 23.22
N TYR A 219 -8.08 17.68 24.11
CA TYR A 219 -8.03 17.96 25.55
C TYR A 219 -6.70 17.47 26.14
N HIS A 220 -5.88 18.41 26.66
CA HIS A 220 -4.59 18.16 27.31
C HIS A 220 -3.70 17.15 26.56
N PRO A 221 -3.31 17.41 25.29
CA PRO A 221 -2.53 16.47 24.53
C PRO A 221 -1.12 16.33 25.10
N LEU A 222 -0.67 15.08 25.27
CA LEU A 222 0.73 14.77 25.56
C LEU A 222 1.50 14.64 24.24
N PRO A 223 2.84 14.71 24.26
CA PRO A 223 3.65 14.58 23.05
C PRO A 223 3.38 13.30 22.23
N ASP A 224 3.04 12.19 22.90
CA ASP A 224 2.73 10.90 22.29
C ASP A 224 1.24 10.69 22.01
N THR A 225 0.39 11.69 22.28
CA THR A 225 -1.04 11.66 21.95
C THR A 225 -1.20 11.61 20.43
N ARG A 226 -1.91 10.58 19.94
CA ARG A 226 -2.24 10.48 18.53
C ARG A 226 -3.22 11.58 18.12
N LEU A 227 -2.92 12.26 17.01
CA LEU A 227 -3.78 13.32 16.48
C LEU A 227 -5.13 12.79 16.00
N PHE A 228 -5.14 11.61 15.38
CA PHE A 228 -6.34 11.01 14.79
C PHE A 228 -6.62 9.64 15.40
N LEU A 229 -7.76 9.51 16.09
CA LEU A 229 -8.24 8.26 16.70
C LEU A 229 -9.27 7.51 15.83
N LEU A 230 -9.40 7.91 14.58
CA LEU A 230 -10.35 7.35 13.62
C LEU A 230 -9.83 6.02 13.04
N SER A 231 -10.75 5.12 12.71
CA SER A 231 -10.39 3.83 12.13
C SER A 231 -10.21 3.90 10.60
N HIS A 232 -9.39 3.02 10.05
CA HIS A 232 -9.22 2.89 8.60
C HIS A 232 -10.56 2.71 7.85
N SER A 233 -11.48 1.92 8.42
CA SER A 233 -12.80 1.69 7.83
C SER A 233 -13.68 2.93 7.87
N SER A 234 -13.55 3.78 8.89
CA SER A 234 -14.28 5.05 8.96
C SER A 234 -13.78 6.03 7.91
N TYR A 235 -12.47 6.15 7.70
CA TYR A 235 -11.91 6.94 6.60
C TYR A 235 -12.42 6.48 5.24
N ALA A 236 -12.46 5.17 4.99
CA ALA A 236 -12.92 4.63 3.72
C ALA A 236 -14.41 4.94 3.48
N ARG A 237 -15.24 4.85 4.53
CA ARG A 237 -16.68 5.17 4.47
C ARG A 237 -16.90 6.65 4.23
N THR A 238 -16.21 7.52 4.97
CA THR A 238 -16.28 8.98 4.83
C THR A 238 -15.84 9.39 3.44
N LEU A 239 -14.71 8.85 2.93
CA LEU A 239 -14.27 9.10 1.57
C LEU A 239 -15.36 8.75 0.55
N GLU A 240 -16.01 7.60 0.68
CA GLU A 240 -17.08 7.18 -0.24
C GLU A 240 -18.29 8.10 -0.19
N THR A 241 -18.73 8.47 1.02
CA THR A 241 -19.90 9.36 1.22
C THR A 241 -19.63 10.74 0.62
N HIS A 242 -18.54 11.37 0.98
CA HIS A 242 -18.21 12.72 0.55
C HIS A 242 -17.83 12.81 -0.94
N THR A 243 -17.26 11.75 -1.51
CA THR A 243 -17.04 11.63 -2.96
C THR A 243 -18.35 11.66 -3.73
N LYS A 244 -19.38 10.96 -3.24
CA LYS A 244 -20.74 10.98 -3.84
C LYS A 244 -21.36 12.38 -3.73
N THR A 245 -21.27 13.00 -2.56
CA THR A 245 -21.79 14.37 -2.32
C THR A 245 -21.11 15.39 -3.23
N ALA A 246 -19.80 15.30 -3.43
CA ALA A 246 -19.03 16.17 -4.31
C ALA A 246 -19.27 15.92 -5.80
N GLY A 247 -19.94 14.82 -6.18
CA GLY A 247 -20.19 14.46 -7.58
C GLY A 247 -18.91 14.19 -8.37
N ILE A 248 -17.90 13.60 -7.74
CA ILE A 248 -16.60 13.29 -8.36
C ILE A 248 -16.37 11.78 -8.47
N LYS A 249 -15.35 11.39 -9.24
CA LYS A 249 -15.00 9.96 -9.41
C LYS A 249 -14.55 9.34 -8.10
N ARG A 250 -14.95 8.09 -7.86
CA ARG A 250 -14.53 7.30 -6.70
C ARG A 250 -13.06 6.89 -6.83
N ILE A 251 -12.31 7.09 -5.75
CA ILE A 251 -10.94 6.58 -5.59
C ILE A 251 -10.82 5.82 -4.26
N ARG A 252 -9.70 5.12 -4.07
CA ARG A 252 -9.37 4.47 -2.80
C ARG A 252 -8.59 5.42 -1.90
N LEU A 253 -8.55 5.19 -0.60
CA LEU A 253 -7.73 5.98 0.34
C LEU A 253 -6.26 6.11 -0.11
N HIS A 254 -5.67 5.02 -0.61
CA HIS A 254 -4.29 5.06 -1.10
C HIS A 254 -4.12 5.92 -2.37
N ASP A 255 -5.18 6.09 -3.15
CA ASP A 255 -5.15 6.88 -4.38
C ASP A 255 -5.11 8.39 -4.10
N ILE A 256 -5.41 8.85 -2.87
CA ILE A 256 -5.19 10.24 -2.43
C ILE A 256 -3.68 10.56 -2.48
N ARG A 257 -2.84 9.64 -2.10
CA ARG A 257 -1.39 9.78 -2.25
C ARG A 257 -0.95 9.80 -3.72
N HIS A 258 -1.62 9.07 -4.59
CA HIS A 258 -1.43 9.18 -6.04
C HIS A 258 -1.86 10.55 -6.57
N SER A 259 -2.91 11.13 -5.99
CA SER A 259 -3.35 12.50 -6.31
C SER A 259 -2.30 13.55 -5.92
N ASN A 260 -1.68 13.41 -4.74
CA ASN A 260 -0.55 14.27 -4.34
C ASN A 260 0.62 14.16 -5.33
N ALA A 261 1.01 12.94 -5.71
CA ALA A 261 2.08 12.74 -6.69
C ALA A 261 1.77 13.40 -8.02
N SER A 262 0.53 13.22 -8.53
CA SER A 262 0.07 13.86 -9.76
C SER A 262 0.10 15.37 -9.68
N LEU A 263 -0.36 15.96 -8.57
CA LEU A 263 -0.32 17.40 -8.32
C LEU A 263 1.13 17.94 -8.40
N LEU A 264 2.07 17.29 -7.72
CA LEU A 264 3.47 17.73 -7.72
C LEU A 264 4.12 17.62 -9.11
N ILE A 265 3.77 16.59 -9.88
CA ILE A 265 4.26 16.43 -11.27
C ILE A 265 3.67 17.52 -12.18
N ASP A 266 2.37 17.81 -12.04
CA ASP A 266 1.69 18.87 -12.78
C ASP A 266 2.30 20.27 -12.48
N MET A 267 2.71 20.48 -11.23
CA MET A 267 3.48 21.67 -10.80
C MET A 267 4.93 21.70 -11.35
N GLY A 268 5.38 20.69 -12.07
CA GLY A 268 6.69 20.63 -12.70
C GLY A 268 7.83 20.09 -11.83
N PHE A 269 7.54 19.53 -10.67
CA PHE A 269 8.59 18.94 -9.81
C PHE A 269 9.15 17.64 -10.38
N SER A 270 10.43 17.40 -10.12
CA SER A 270 11.13 16.22 -10.63
C SER A 270 10.65 14.92 -9.96
N ALA A 271 10.79 13.80 -10.68
CA ALA A 271 10.48 12.47 -10.13
C ALA A 271 11.29 12.15 -8.87
N LEU A 272 12.51 12.69 -8.76
CA LEU A 272 13.36 12.53 -7.58
C LEU A 272 12.70 13.20 -6.36
N LEU A 273 12.35 14.47 -6.47
CA LEU A 273 11.72 15.24 -5.39
C LEU A 273 10.37 14.62 -4.97
N VAL A 274 9.55 14.22 -5.94
CA VAL A 274 8.28 13.51 -5.66
C VAL A 274 8.54 12.20 -4.91
N SER A 275 9.55 11.43 -5.33
CA SER A 275 9.95 10.17 -4.68
C SER A 275 10.39 10.38 -3.23
N GLU A 276 11.22 11.39 -2.98
CA GLU A 276 11.72 11.74 -1.64
C GLU A 276 10.56 12.19 -0.72
N ARG A 277 9.74 13.12 -1.17
CA ARG A 277 8.59 13.62 -0.40
C ARG A 277 7.59 12.51 -0.05
N LEU A 278 7.37 11.58 -0.97
CA LEU A 278 6.52 10.43 -0.72
C LEU A 278 7.21 9.32 0.11
N GLY A 279 8.54 9.31 0.22
CA GLY A 279 9.29 8.23 0.88
C GLY A 279 9.21 6.92 0.10
N HIS A 280 9.42 6.97 -1.21
CA HIS A 280 9.60 5.78 -2.04
C HIS A 280 11.04 5.27 -1.89
N GLU A 281 11.22 3.96 -1.79
CA GLU A 281 12.54 3.35 -1.65
C GLU A 281 13.42 3.63 -2.88
N SER A 282 12.80 3.68 -4.05
CA SER A 282 13.45 3.95 -5.33
C SER A 282 12.65 4.93 -6.18
N VAL A 283 13.35 5.84 -6.86
CA VAL A 283 12.78 6.75 -7.86
C VAL A 283 12.09 5.97 -8.98
N SER A 284 12.58 4.76 -9.30
CA SER A 284 11.94 3.89 -10.28
C SER A 284 10.49 3.56 -9.93
N THR A 285 10.13 3.52 -8.64
CA THR A 285 8.73 3.35 -8.20
C THR A 285 7.86 4.53 -8.68
N THR A 286 8.35 5.76 -8.52
CA THR A 286 7.66 6.97 -9.00
C THR A 286 7.56 6.96 -10.52
N LEU A 287 8.64 6.68 -11.23
CA LEU A 287 8.66 6.64 -12.69
C LEU A 287 7.75 5.55 -13.27
N ASN A 288 7.78 4.34 -12.72
CA ASN A 288 6.94 3.22 -13.18
C ASN A 288 5.43 3.49 -13.02
N ILE A 289 5.07 4.32 -12.04
CA ILE A 289 3.65 4.65 -11.78
C ILE A 289 3.23 5.89 -12.57
N TYR A 290 4.09 6.90 -12.64
CA TYR A 290 3.71 8.25 -13.07
C TYR A 290 4.46 8.75 -14.32
N SER A 291 5.28 7.92 -15.00
CA SER A 291 6.04 8.35 -16.17
C SER A 291 5.18 9.00 -17.26
N HIS A 292 3.96 8.51 -17.43
CA HIS A 292 3.00 9.04 -18.41
C HIS A 292 2.46 10.45 -18.08
N LEU A 293 2.64 10.91 -16.84
CA LEU A 293 2.23 12.26 -16.38
C LEU A 293 3.36 13.29 -16.56
N PHE A 294 4.62 12.85 -16.70
CA PHE A 294 5.71 13.78 -16.91
C PHE A 294 5.65 14.31 -18.34
N PRO A 295 5.56 15.63 -18.52
CA PRO A 295 5.52 16.22 -19.87
C PRO A 295 6.81 15.92 -20.61
N SER A 296 6.69 15.68 -21.92
CA SER A 296 7.86 15.63 -22.79
C SER A 296 8.42 17.05 -22.93
N LYS A 297 9.64 17.24 -22.45
CA LYS A 297 10.36 18.53 -22.54
C LYS A 297 11.32 18.61 -23.73
N GLN A 298 11.15 17.79 -24.76
CA GLN A 298 12.03 17.81 -25.94
C GLN A 298 12.03 19.15 -26.66
N SER A 299 10.87 19.78 -26.84
CA SER A 299 10.75 21.14 -27.37
C SER A 299 11.47 22.15 -26.47
N ASP A 300 11.26 22.11 -25.16
CA ASP A 300 11.91 23.02 -24.23
C ASP A 300 13.45 22.88 -24.26
N VAL A 301 13.96 21.65 -24.38
CA VAL A 301 15.39 21.38 -24.53
C VAL A 301 15.91 22.01 -25.80
N THR A 302 15.22 21.81 -26.94
CA THR A 302 15.60 22.39 -28.23
C THR A 302 15.62 23.91 -28.19
N ASP A 303 14.57 24.52 -27.60
CA ASP A 303 14.46 25.97 -27.48
C ASP A 303 15.57 26.57 -26.60
N LYS A 304 15.87 25.93 -25.47
CA LYS A 304 16.96 26.35 -24.60
C LYS A 304 18.33 26.19 -25.23
N LEU A 305 18.58 25.10 -25.93
CA LEU A 305 19.83 24.91 -26.69
C LEU A 305 19.96 25.97 -27.80
N GLN A 306 18.88 26.27 -28.50
CA GLN A 306 18.86 27.31 -29.50
C GLN A 306 19.14 28.69 -28.90
N GLN A 307 18.61 28.99 -27.71
CA GLN A 307 18.89 30.25 -26.99
C GLN A 307 20.36 30.37 -26.57
N LEU A 308 20.96 29.26 -26.07
CA LEU A 308 22.39 29.25 -25.72
C LEU A 308 23.30 29.51 -26.92
N CYS A 309 22.88 29.12 -28.13
CA CYS A 309 23.63 29.31 -29.37
C CYS A 309 23.36 30.66 -30.03
N LYS A 310 22.33 31.42 -29.64
CA LYS A 310 22.08 32.78 -30.11
C LYS A 310 23.13 33.74 -29.56
N GLY A 311 24.18 34.00 -30.28
CA GLY A 311 25.29 34.88 -29.89
C GLY A 311 26.67 34.28 -30.13
N ASN A 312 26.76 33.00 -30.36
CA ASN A 312 28.01 32.34 -30.75
C ASN A 312 27.89 31.87 -32.21
N SER A 313 28.75 32.39 -33.05
CA SER A 313 28.87 31.92 -34.45
C SER A 313 29.54 30.53 -34.44
N TYR A 314 28.75 29.50 -34.47
CA TYR A 314 29.24 28.11 -34.59
C TYR A 314 29.38 27.66 -36.04
N PHE A 315 29.18 28.61 -37.00
CA PHE A 315 29.34 28.41 -38.44
C PHE A 315 30.13 29.53 -39.07
#